data_4deabb10fbf0e4009b564dc6b350506b
#
_entry.id   4deabb10fbf0e4009b564dc6b350506b
#
_cell.length_a   1.000
_cell.length_b   1.000
_cell.length_c   1.000
_cell.angle_alpha   90.00
_cell.angle_beta   90.00
_cell.angle_gamma   90.00
#
_symmetry.space_group_name_H-M   'P 1'
#
loop_
_entity.id
_entity.type
_entity.pdbx_description
1 polymer ?
#
loop_
_entity_poly.entity_id
_entity_poly.type
_entity_poly.pdbx_seq_one_letter_code
_entity_poly.pdbx_strand_id
1 'polypeptide(L)'
;MKRLWILTLFVALPMCLLAQQKTEYNRKGDEAMKRLDYSDARMWYEEGVVQCDPYSIEQLTSIWLANQRMRPSMHSLMNKCRACLELMANNEDTTAISQLIIYYTEG
;
A
#
# COMPACT_ATOMS: atom_id res chain seq x y z
N MET A 1 36.18 12.06 21.28
CA MET A 1 34.96 12.82 21.06
C MET A 1 34.51 12.90 19.62
N LYS A 2 35.42 13.17 18.69
CA LYS A 2 35.08 13.19 17.25
C LYS A 2 34.59 11.83 16.73
N ARG A 3 35.11 10.71 17.27
CA ARG A 3 34.69 9.38 16.87
C ARG A 3 33.27 9.04 17.31
N LEU A 4 32.81 9.55 18.44
CA LEU A 4 31.45 9.35 18.94
C LEU A 4 30.43 10.08 18.06
N TRP A 5 30.78 11.25 17.56
CA TRP A 5 29.93 12.01 16.64
C TRP A 5 29.71 11.27 15.33
N ILE A 6 30.77 10.70 14.76
CA ILE A 6 30.72 9.96 13.50
C ILE A 6 29.86 8.71 13.67
N LEU A 7 30.01 8.01 14.81
CA LEU A 7 29.22 6.81 15.10
C LEU A 7 27.73 7.13 15.25
N THR A 8 27.40 8.25 15.90
CA THR A 8 26.00 8.65 16.08
C THR A 8 25.34 9.02 14.75
N LEU A 9 26.07 9.71 13.88
CA LEU A 9 25.58 10.03 12.53
C LEU A 9 25.38 8.77 11.69
N PHE A 10 26.27 7.80 11.84
CA PHE A 10 26.21 6.56 11.06
C PHE A 10 25.03 5.68 11.46
N VAL A 11 24.60 5.72 12.73
CA VAL A 11 23.46 4.94 13.21
C VAL A 11 22.13 5.60 12.81
N ALA A 12 22.07 6.93 12.79
CA ALA A 12 20.84 7.65 12.44
C ALA A 12 20.51 7.58 10.95
N LEU A 13 21.48 7.63 10.06
CA LEU A 13 21.29 7.61 8.62
C LEU A 13 20.61 6.33 8.09
N PRO A 14 21.05 5.11 8.46
CA PRO A 14 20.41 3.89 7.97
C PRO A 14 18.93 3.76 8.38
N MET A 15 18.57 4.23 9.57
CA MET A 15 17.19 4.17 10.03
C MET A 15 16.28 5.11 9.25
N CYS A 16 16.75 6.31 8.91
CA CYS A 16 15.99 7.25 8.09
C CYS A 16 15.80 6.70 6.67
N LEU A 17 16.81 6.08 6.10
CA LEU A 17 16.71 5.49 4.76
C LEU A 17 15.73 4.32 4.73
N LEU A 18 15.74 3.46 5.75
CA LEU A 18 14.81 2.34 5.85
C LEU A 18 13.36 2.81 5.99
N ALA A 19 13.14 3.87 6.77
CA ALA A 19 11.80 4.41 6.98
C ALA A 19 11.22 5.05 5.71
N GLN A 20 12.09 5.50 4.78
CA GLN A 20 11.68 6.17 3.54
C GLN A 20 11.66 5.24 2.33
N GLN A 21 12.19 4.02 2.48
CA GLN A 21 12.24 3.08 1.37
C GLN A 21 10.88 2.47 1.10
N LYS A 22 10.36 2.71 -0.10
CA LYS A 22 9.22 1.96 -0.61
C LYS A 22 9.69 0.67 -1.26
N THR A 23 8.86 -0.35 -1.21
CA THR A 23 9.10 -1.55 -1.98
C THR A 23 9.12 -1.22 -3.46
N GLU A 24 9.80 -2.06 -4.26
CA GLU A 24 9.90 -1.82 -5.69
C GLU A 24 8.54 -1.80 -6.38
N TYR A 25 7.66 -2.73 -6.02
CA TYR A 25 6.33 -2.76 -6.63
C TYR A 25 5.52 -1.50 -6.30
N ASN A 26 5.61 -0.96 -5.09
CA ASN A 26 4.92 0.28 -4.72
C ASN A 26 5.52 1.47 -5.45
N ARG A 27 6.84 1.53 -5.58
CA ARG A 27 7.50 2.61 -6.32
C ARG A 27 7.07 2.62 -7.79
N LYS A 28 7.04 1.46 -8.43
CA LYS A 28 6.63 1.35 -9.83
C LYS A 28 5.13 1.61 -10.00
N GLY A 29 4.33 1.18 -9.05
CA GLY A 29 2.91 1.50 -9.03
C GLY A 29 2.67 3.00 -8.94
N ASP A 30 3.41 3.69 -8.04
CA ASP A 30 3.31 5.13 -7.89
C ASP A 30 3.75 5.87 -9.16
N GLU A 31 4.80 5.40 -9.83
CA GLU A 31 5.23 5.96 -11.11
C GLU A 31 4.15 5.83 -12.19
N ALA A 32 3.49 4.67 -12.23
CA ALA A 32 2.38 4.46 -13.17
C ALA A 32 1.20 5.38 -12.84
N MET A 33 0.92 5.60 -11.55
CA MET A 33 -0.13 6.55 -11.13
C MET A 33 0.17 7.96 -11.60
N LYS A 34 1.43 8.38 -11.56
CA LYS A 34 1.81 9.71 -12.06
C LYS A 34 1.55 9.86 -13.55
N ARG A 35 1.64 8.78 -14.32
CA ARG A 35 1.32 8.77 -15.75
C ARG A 35 -0.16 8.54 -16.01
N LEU A 36 -0.98 8.40 -14.98
CA LEU A 36 -2.39 8.04 -15.06
C LEU A 36 -2.62 6.70 -15.77
N ASP A 37 -1.64 5.83 -15.68
CA ASP A 37 -1.74 4.46 -16.21
C ASP A 37 -2.21 3.54 -15.09
N TYR A 38 -3.52 3.49 -14.90
CA TYR A 38 -4.13 2.74 -13.80
C TYR A 38 -4.00 1.24 -13.96
N SER A 39 -3.97 0.74 -15.20
CA SER A 39 -3.79 -0.68 -15.47
C SER A 39 -2.40 -1.16 -15.05
N ASP A 40 -1.38 -0.37 -15.36
CA ASP A 40 -0.01 -0.69 -14.98
C ASP A 40 0.17 -0.54 -13.46
N ALA A 41 -0.36 0.52 -12.88
CA ALA A 41 -0.32 0.73 -11.44
C ALA A 41 -0.97 -0.46 -10.69
N ARG A 42 -2.13 -0.89 -11.15
CA ARG A 42 -2.84 -2.02 -10.58
C ARG A 42 -1.98 -3.29 -10.56
N MET A 43 -1.31 -3.57 -11.68
CA MET A 43 -0.44 -4.75 -11.77
C MET A 43 0.65 -4.74 -10.70
N TRP A 44 1.29 -3.59 -10.50
CA TRP A 44 2.36 -3.47 -9.52
C TRP A 44 1.83 -3.60 -8.09
N TYR A 45 0.72 -2.95 -7.77
CA TYR A 45 0.15 -3.02 -6.43
C TYR A 45 -0.41 -4.42 -6.10
N GLU A 46 -0.82 -5.19 -7.12
CA GLU A 46 -1.25 -6.57 -6.90
C GLU A 46 -0.18 -7.43 -6.25
N GLU A 47 1.08 -7.18 -6.58
CA GLU A 47 2.19 -7.90 -5.94
C GLU A 47 2.22 -7.68 -4.44
N GLY A 48 1.88 -6.48 -4.00
CA GLY A 48 1.82 -6.17 -2.57
C GLY A 48 0.67 -6.86 -1.85
N VAL A 49 -0.44 -7.11 -2.54
CA VAL A 49 -1.61 -7.78 -1.92
C VAL A 49 -1.28 -9.20 -1.50
N VAL A 50 -0.40 -9.89 -2.22
CA VAL A 50 0.04 -11.24 -1.84
C VAL A 50 0.64 -11.24 -0.44
N GLN A 51 1.28 -10.14 -0.06
CA GLN A 51 1.90 -9.97 1.26
C GLN A 51 1.02 -9.17 2.23
N CYS A 52 -0.21 -8.87 1.84
CA CYS A 52 -1.11 -7.99 2.60
C CYS A 52 -0.46 -6.65 2.94
N ASP A 53 0.29 -6.07 2.00
CA ASP A 53 0.95 -4.79 2.19
C ASP A 53 -0.09 -3.67 2.31
N PRO A 54 -0.13 -2.95 3.44
CA PRO A 54 -1.14 -1.90 3.65
C PRO A 54 -1.11 -0.78 2.61
N TYR A 55 0.07 -0.38 2.18
CA TYR A 55 0.20 0.69 1.17
C TYR A 55 -0.41 0.27 -0.16
N SER A 56 -0.08 -0.93 -0.63
CA SER A 56 -0.61 -1.46 -1.89
C SER A 56 -2.12 -1.57 -1.85
N ILE A 57 -2.68 -2.05 -0.75
CA ILE A 57 -4.12 -2.19 -0.57
C ILE A 57 -4.80 -0.83 -0.59
N GLU A 58 -4.24 0.16 0.07
CA GLU A 58 -4.77 1.53 0.09
C GLU A 58 -4.78 2.14 -1.32
N GLN A 59 -3.71 1.96 -2.08
CA GLN A 59 -3.65 2.49 -3.44
C GLN A 59 -4.64 1.80 -4.37
N LEU A 60 -4.79 0.49 -4.26
CA LEU A 60 -5.79 -0.25 -5.03
C LEU A 60 -7.22 0.17 -4.68
N THR A 61 -7.48 0.42 -3.40
CA THR A 61 -8.78 0.93 -2.96
C THR A 61 -9.07 2.28 -3.60
N SER A 62 -8.06 3.16 -3.67
CA SER A 62 -8.19 4.48 -4.32
C SER A 62 -8.48 4.34 -5.82
N ILE A 63 -7.81 3.43 -6.51
CA ILE A 63 -8.07 3.18 -7.93
C ILE A 63 -9.51 2.68 -8.12
N TRP A 64 -9.93 1.76 -7.28
CA TRP A 64 -11.28 1.19 -7.34
C TRP A 64 -12.36 2.25 -7.11
N LEU A 65 -12.15 3.14 -6.14
CA LEU A 65 -13.09 4.23 -5.86
C LEU A 65 -13.17 5.24 -7.01
N ALA A 66 -12.02 5.56 -7.60
CA ALA A 66 -11.94 6.61 -8.63
C ALA A 66 -12.38 6.12 -10.02
N ASN A 67 -12.34 4.82 -10.29
CA ASN A 67 -12.55 4.27 -11.63
C ASN A 67 -13.69 3.25 -11.66
N GLN A 68 -14.91 3.72 -11.77
CA GLN A 68 -16.07 2.84 -11.79
C GLN A 68 -16.04 1.83 -12.93
N ARG A 69 -15.47 2.19 -14.07
CA ARG A 69 -15.37 1.28 -15.21
C ARG A 69 -14.45 0.10 -14.94
N MET A 70 -13.44 0.27 -14.08
CA MET A 70 -12.51 -0.79 -13.73
C MET A 70 -13.03 -1.72 -12.63
N ARG A 71 -14.06 -1.31 -11.89
CA ARG A 71 -14.56 -2.06 -10.73
C ARG A 71 -14.91 -3.52 -11.04
N PRO A 72 -15.62 -3.83 -12.14
CA PRO A 72 -15.94 -5.25 -12.43
C PRO A 72 -14.70 -6.11 -12.61
N SER A 73 -13.66 -5.59 -13.26
CA SER A 73 -12.42 -6.33 -13.47
C SER A 73 -11.57 -6.44 -12.20
N MET A 74 -11.85 -5.62 -11.19
CA MET A 74 -11.11 -5.61 -9.93
C MET A 74 -11.79 -6.43 -8.83
N HIS A 75 -12.95 -6.99 -9.09
CA HIS A 75 -13.76 -7.65 -8.06
C HIS A 75 -12.98 -8.73 -7.29
N SER A 76 -12.32 -9.63 -8.00
CA SER A 76 -11.52 -10.70 -7.38
C SER A 76 -10.36 -10.15 -6.56
N LEU A 77 -9.67 -9.14 -7.10
CA LEU A 77 -8.55 -8.50 -6.41
C LEU A 77 -9.01 -7.78 -5.13
N MET A 78 -10.13 -7.06 -5.22
CA MET A 78 -10.65 -6.34 -4.04
C MET A 78 -11.14 -7.29 -2.96
N ASN A 79 -11.62 -8.47 -3.32
CA ASN A 79 -11.95 -9.51 -2.34
C ASN A 79 -10.71 -9.96 -1.57
N LYS A 80 -9.57 -10.08 -2.24
CA LYS A 80 -8.30 -10.42 -1.58
C LYS A 80 -7.86 -9.30 -0.65
N CYS A 81 -7.99 -8.04 -1.10
CA CYS A 81 -7.68 -6.89 -0.26
C CYS A 81 -8.56 -6.88 0.99
N ARG A 82 -9.85 -7.14 0.84
CA ARG A 82 -10.78 -7.21 1.98
C ARG A 82 -10.36 -8.29 2.97
N ALA A 83 -9.98 -9.45 2.49
CA ALA A 83 -9.52 -10.53 3.37
C ALA A 83 -8.28 -10.12 4.17
N CYS A 84 -7.32 -9.44 3.52
CA CYS A 84 -6.15 -8.89 4.22
C CYS A 84 -6.55 -7.87 5.27
N LEU A 85 -7.49 -6.97 4.95
CA LEU A 85 -7.95 -5.94 5.86
C LEU A 85 -8.68 -6.54 7.06
N GLU A 86 -9.45 -7.60 6.84
CA GLU A 86 -10.13 -8.29 7.93
C GLU A 86 -9.15 -8.93 8.91
N LEU A 87 -8.06 -9.51 8.41
CA LEU A 87 -6.98 -10.03 9.25
C LEU A 87 -6.32 -8.92 10.08
N MET A 88 -6.04 -7.78 9.46
CA MET A 88 -5.47 -6.63 10.13
C MET A 88 -6.42 -6.05 11.17
N ALA A 89 -7.71 -5.98 10.87
CA ALA A 89 -8.72 -5.48 11.79
C ALA A 89 -8.86 -6.37 13.02
N ASN A 90 -8.70 -7.69 12.86
CA ASN A 90 -8.70 -8.64 13.97
C ASN A 90 -7.53 -8.39 14.93
N ASN A 91 -6.46 -7.75 14.46
CA ASN A 91 -5.32 -7.33 15.27
C ASN A 91 -5.43 -5.87 15.74
N GLU A 92 -6.65 -5.32 15.74
CA GLU A 92 -6.97 -3.97 16.20
C GLU A 92 -6.32 -2.83 15.39
N ASP A 93 -6.04 -3.06 14.12
CA ASP A 93 -5.53 -2.04 13.21
C ASP A 93 -6.67 -1.10 12.82
N THR A 94 -6.64 0.13 13.35
CA THR A 94 -7.70 1.11 13.11
C THR A 94 -7.76 1.58 11.66
N THR A 95 -6.63 1.63 10.97
CA THR A 95 -6.59 2.01 9.54
C THR A 95 -7.30 0.95 8.70
N ALA A 96 -7.07 -0.32 8.99
CA ALA A 96 -7.74 -1.42 8.30
C ALA A 96 -9.25 -1.39 8.54
N ILE A 97 -9.69 -1.10 9.77
CA ILE A 97 -11.09 -0.97 10.10
C ILE A 97 -11.75 0.16 9.29
N SER A 98 -11.08 1.31 9.19
CA SER A 98 -11.57 2.44 8.41
C SER A 98 -11.73 2.09 6.93
N GLN A 99 -10.77 1.36 6.36
CA GLN A 99 -10.87 0.93 4.96
C GLN A 99 -11.98 -0.10 4.75
N LEU A 100 -12.18 -1.01 5.69
CA LEU A 100 -13.28 -1.98 5.60
C LEU A 100 -14.65 -1.31 5.56
N ILE A 101 -14.82 -0.23 6.30
CA ILE A 101 -16.06 0.54 6.26
C ILE A 101 -16.34 1.03 4.84
N ILE A 102 -15.31 1.49 4.12
CA ILE A 102 -15.44 1.91 2.72
C ILE A 102 -15.91 0.74 1.85
N TYR A 103 -15.32 -0.44 2.03
CA TYR A 103 -15.68 -1.62 1.25
C TYR A 103 -17.14 -2.03 1.48
N TYR A 104 -17.60 -1.99 2.72
CA TYR A 104 -19.00 -2.35 3.04
C TYR A 104 -20.01 -1.30 2.59
N THR A 105 -19.57 -0.04 2.47
CA THR A 105 -20.44 1.05 2.04
C THR A 105 -20.54 1.15 0.52
N GLU A 106 -19.44 0.99 -0.18
CA GLU A 106 -19.34 1.17 -1.64
C GLU A 106 -19.52 -0.12 -2.42
N GLY A 107 -19.22 -1.24 -1.80
CA GLY A 107 -19.33 -2.54 -2.44
C GLY A 107 -20.66 -3.16 -2.19
#